data_f1c1bae747fe00dc833c9e26f807d430
#
_entry.id   f1c1bae747fe00dc833c9e26f807d430
#
_cell.length_a   1.000
_cell.length_b   1.000
_cell.length_c   1.000
_cell.angle_alpha   90.00
_cell.angle_beta   90.00
_cell.angle_gamma   90.00
#
_symmetry.space_group_name_H-M   'P 1'
#
loop_
_entity.id
_entity.type
_entity.pdbx_description
1 polymer ?
#
loop_
_entity_poly.entity_id
_entity_poly.type
_entity_poly.pdbx_seq_one_letter_code
_entity_poly.pdbx_strand_id
1 'polypeptide(L)'
;HELASKLNQKGKRCRALTGEDNMETRNEVVAQLEKGELDYILTVDIFNEGIDIPSVNQVVMLRNTQSSIVFVQQLGRGLRKHESKEYVTIIDFIGNYKNNYLIPIALFGDKSMNKDNYRRELREPNILKGLTTINFEEVAKEQIFKSITNTNLSNKVLLKEAYMETKNRLGRIPKLSDFWKLDTLDPYIFFDSFNHYGEVIDSFDKDDSFVKISELNGFLTFLCKELSNGKRKADLYLLKFLLEKEKISRSDFEKFVKEENLGASNELLKSIENFLTYSFFVKRDQEKYGVSSRIIFINFHHILLNF
;
A
#
# COMPACT_ATOMS: atom_id res chain seq x y z
N HIS A 1 11.97 -11.00 33.06
CA HIS A 1 12.62 -11.00 34.40
C HIS A 1 14.16 -10.93 34.30
N GLU A 2 14.83 -11.79 33.51
CA GLU A 2 16.29 -11.83 33.42
C GLU A 2 16.92 -10.48 33.02
N LEU A 3 16.37 -9.77 32.01
CA LEU A 3 16.87 -8.46 31.59
C LEU A 3 16.72 -7.41 32.72
N ALA A 4 15.59 -7.42 33.43
CA ALA A 4 15.39 -6.52 34.59
C ALA A 4 16.43 -6.75 35.67
N SER A 5 16.71 -8.03 35.98
CA SER A 5 17.75 -8.42 36.95
C SER A 5 19.13 -7.91 36.52
N LYS A 6 19.51 -8.11 35.23
CA LYS A 6 20.79 -7.61 34.70
C LYS A 6 20.92 -6.09 34.74
N LEU A 7 19.84 -5.35 34.48
CA LEU A 7 19.81 -3.89 34.56
C LEU A 7 19.91 -3.41 36.00
N ASN A 8 19.22 -4.08 36.94
CA ASN A 8 19.31 -3.78 38.36
C ASN A 8 20.73 -4.01 38.91
N GLN A 9 21.41 -5.07 38.47
CA GLN A 9 22.82 -5.33 38.82
C GLN A 9 23.76 -4.20 38.31
N LYS A 10 23.37 -3.51 37.25
CA LYS A 10 24.09 -2.34 36.71
C LYS A 10 23.62 -0.99 37.30
N GLY A 11 22.90 -1.03 38.41
CA GLY A 11 22.46 0.17 39.12
C GLY A 11 21.26 0.88 38.53
N LYS A 12 20.49 0.24 37.61
CA LYS A 12 19.23 0.77 37.12
C LYS A 12 18.07 0.24 37.94
N ARG A 13 17.06 1.04 38.21
CA ARG A 13 15.87 0.64 38.96
C ARG A 13 14.81 0.14 37.98
N CYS A 14 14.73 -1.17 37.81
CA CYS A 14 13.89 -1.77 36.78
C CYS A 14 12.92 -2.79 37.38
N ARG A 15 11.70 -2.83 36.87
CA ARG A 15 10.72 -3.86 37.18
C ARG A 15 10.18 -4.48 35.89
N ALA A 16 9.99 -5.81 35.90
CA ALA A 16 9.35 -6.51 34.80
C ALA A 16 7.88 -6.76 35.14
N LEU A 17 7.02 -6.55 34.14
CA LEU A 17 5.61 -6.89 34.17
C LEU A 17 5.30 -7.92 33.10
N THR A 18 4.46 -8.91 33.44
CA THR A 18 4.02 -9.99 32.58
C THR A 18 2.51 -10.07 32.49
N GLY A 19 1.96 -10.89 31.62
CA GLY A 19 0.52 -11.13 31.50
C GLY A 19 -0.09 -11.72 32.79
N GLU A 20 0.72 -12.34 33.64
CA GLU A 20 0.32 -12.96 34.92
C GLU A 20 0.13 -11.94 36.05
N ASP A 21 0.70 -10.73 35.92
CA ASP A 21 0.57 -9.70 36.94
C ASP A 21 -0.86 -9.12 36.92
N ASN A 22 -1.47 -9.02 38.11
CA ASN A 22 -2.81 -8.45 38.25
C ASN A 22 -2.80 -6.91 38.03
N MET A 23 -3.99 -6.33 37.87
CA MET A 23 -4.13 -4.90 37.60
C MET A 23 -3.60 -4.01 38.74
N GLU A 24 -3.71 -4.46 40.01
CA GLU A 24 -3.23 -3.71 41.16
C GLU A 24 -1.70 -3.58 41.12
N THR A 25 -0.99 -4.69 40.91
CA THR A 25 0.48 -4.71 40.74
C THR A 25 0.92 -3.84 39.56
N ARG A 26 0.19 -3.90 38.44
CA ARG A 26 0.49 -3.07 37.25
C ARG A 26 0.37 -1.58 37.56
N ASN A 27 -0.72 -1.18 38.22
CA ASN A 27 -0.93 0.22 38.59
C ASN A 27 0.10 0.71 39.61
N GLU A 28 0.49 -0.13 40.56
CA GLU A 28 1.56 0.18 41.54
C GLU A 28 2.89 0.44 40.82
N VAL A 29 3.28 -0.43 39.92
CA VAL A 29 4.54 -0.30 39.16
C VAL A 29 4.53 0.95 38.26
N VAL A 30 3.40 1.28 37.64
CA VAL A 30 3.23 2.51 36.88
C VAL A 30 3.38 3.74 37.79
N ALA A 31 2.74 3.74 38.95
CA ALA A 31 2.88 4.85 39.91
C ALA A 31 4.32 5.02 40.40
N GLN A 32 5.08 3.92 40.59
CA GLN A 32 6.50 3.97 40.93
C GLN A 32 7.34 4.62 39.83
N LEU A 33 7.03 4.29 38.54
CA LEU A 33 7.71 4.94 37.41
C LEU A 33 7.39 6.46 37.36
N GLU A 34 6.14 6.82 37.53
CA GLU A 34 5.71 8.25 37.50
C GLU A 34 6.31 9.06 38.61
N LYS A 35 6.51 8.46 39.80
CA LYS A 35 7.22 9.07 40.93
C LYS A 35 8.74 9.11 40.79
N GLY A 36 9.28 8.49 39.74
CA GLY A 36 10.72 8.39 39.55
C GLY A 36 11.40 7.41 40.50
N GLU A 37 10.66 6.49 41.11
CA GLU A 37 11.20 5.40 41.93
C GLU A 37 11.76 4.29 41.08
N LEU A 38 11.27 4.15 39.83
CA LEU A 38 11.78 3.28 38.79
C LEU A 38 12.32 4.08 37.61
N ASP A 39 13.37 3.55 36.97
CA ASP A 39 13.92 4.10 35.73
C ASP A 39 13.26 3.46 34.51
N TYR A 40 12.93 2.15 34.58
CA TYR A 40 12.37 1.40 33.47
C TYR A 40 11.35 0.37 33.93
N ILE A 41 10.32 0.19 33.11
CA ILE A 41 9.42 -0.96 33.17
C ILE A 41 9.69 -1.82 31.93
N LEU A 42 9.96 -3.12 32.12
CA LEU A 42 10.14 -4.08 31.04
C LEU A 42 8.87 -4.92 30.90
N THR A 43 8.35 -5.00 29.67
CA THR A 43 7.08 -5.70 29.43
C THR A 43 7.15 -6.59 28.20
N VAL A 44 6.32 -7.62 28.18
CA VAL A 44 6.07 -8.46 27.00
C VAL A 44 4.58 -8.51 26.77
N ASP A 45 4.11 -7.91 25.64
CA ASP A 45 2.73 -7.88 25.15
C ASP A 45 1.66 -7.24 26.08
N ILE A 46 2.01 -6.88 27.31
CA ILE A 46 1.05 -6.29 28.28
C ILE A 46 0.50 -4.95 27.81
N PHE A 47 1.32 -4.16 27.13
CA PHE A 47 0.87 -2.87 26.60
C PHE A 47 -0.11 -3.00 25.42
N ASN A 48 -0.37 -4.21 24.91
CA ASN A 48 -1.45 -4.43 23.95
C ASN A 48 -2.82 -4.43 24.62
N GLU A 49 -2.87 -4.57 25.96
CA GLU A 49 -4.10 -4.77 26.74
C GLU A 49 -4.24 -3.74 27.90
N GLY A 50 -4.46 -2.47 27.57
CA GLY A 50 -5.09 -1.57 28.54
C GLY A 50 -4.18 -0.76 29.48
N ILE A 51 -2.86 -0.92 29.54
CA ILE A 51 -2.01 -0.02 30.34
C ILE A 51 -1.65 1.22 29.52
N ASP A 52 -1.96 2.38 30.08
CA ASP A 52 -1.65 3.67 29.52
C ASP A 52 -0.75 4.45 30.46
N ILE A 53 0.43 4.88 30.00
CA ILE A 53 1.37 5.69 30.77
C ILE A 53 1.70 6.95 29.96
N PRO A 54 0.88 7.98 30.05
CA PRO A 54 1.08 9.20 29.26
C PRO A 54 2.40 9.92 29.55
N SER A 55 2.97 9.75 30.74
CA SER A 55 4.24 10.35 31.19
C SER A 55 5.50 9.72 30.57
N VAL A 56 5.40 8.56 29.89
CA VAL A 56 6.55 7.91 29.25
C VAL A 56 7.18 8.83 28.22
N ASN A 57 8.48 9.08 28.36
CA ASN A 57 9.31 9.90 27.48
C ASN A 57 10.26 9.09 26.58
N GLN A 58 10.42 7.80 26.85
CA GLN A 58 11.24 6.89 26.04
C GLN A 58 10.59 5.51 25.92
N VAL A 59 10.58 4.96 24.71
CA VAL A 59 10.15 3.60 24.41
C VAL A 59 11.28 2.89 23.69
N VAL A 60 11.70 1.72 24.23
CA VAL A 60 12.73 0.89 23.63
C VAL A 60 12.12 -0.43 23.18
N MET A 61 12.13 -0.69 21.89
CA MET A 61 11.52 -1.87 21.26
C MET A 61 12.58 -2.92 21.02
N LEU A 62 12.61 -3.95 21.91
CA LEU A 62 13.60 -5.02 21.88
C LEU A 62 13.11 -6.30 21.19
N ARG A 63 11.83 -6.35 20.86
CA ARG A 63 11.17 -7.53 20.32
C ARG A 63 10.72 -7.31 18.88
N ASN A 64 10.88 -8.33 18.06
CA ASN A 64 10.32 -8.40 16.72
C ASN A 64 8.82 -8.21 16.72
N THR A 65 8.33 -7.25 15.95
CA THR A 65 6.92 -7.08 15.66
C THR A 65 6.63 -7.67 14.28
N GLN A 66 5.65 -8.57 14.20
CA GLN A 66 5.29 -9.23 12.93
C GLN A 66 4.22 -8.47 12.15
N SER A 67 3.64 -7.43 12.75
CA SER A 67 2.53 -6.66 12.18
C SER A 67 2.82 -5.16 12.30
N SER A 68 2.63 -4.44 11.19
CA SER A 68 2.68 -2.97 11.18
C SER A 68 1.66 -2.35 12.14
N ILE A 69 0.50 -2.98 12.30
CA ILE A 69 -0.56 -2.52 13.22
C ILE A 69 -0.08 -2.58 14.66
N VAL A 70 0.53 -3.70 15.07
CA VAL A 70 1.07 -3.87 16.44
C VAL A 70 2.19 -2.86 16.68
N PHE A 71 3.06 -2.64 15.69
CA PHE A 71 4.12 -1.63 15.76
C PHE A 71 3.54 -0.23 15.99
N VAL A 72 2.57 0.21 15.19
CA VAL A 72 1.90 1.51 15.33
C VAL A 72 1.16 1.62 16.68
N GLN A 73 0.52 0.55 17.14
CA GLN A 73 -0.15 0.55 18.45
C GLN A 73 0.84 0.71 19.61
N GLN A 74 2.00 0.06 19.54
CA GLN A 74 3.06 0.20 20.53
C GLN A 74 3.63 1.64 20.54
N LEU A 75 3.87 2.21 19.36
CA LEU A 75 4.28 3.61 19.21
C LEU A 75 3.24 4.56 19.78
N GLY A 76 1.98 4.38 19.42
CA GLY A 76 0.88 5.28 19.79
C GLY A 76 0.69 5.45 21.29
N ARG A 77 1.06 4.45 22.07
CA ARG A 77 0.98 4.54 23.55
C ARG A 77 2.01 5.46 24.15
N GLY A 78 3.24 5.49 23.60
CA GLY A 78 4.27 6.44 24.01
C GLY A 78 4.02 7.87 23.47
N LEU A 79 3.27 8.02 22.38
CA LEU A 79 3.05 9.30 21.70
C LEU A 79 1.92 10.16 22.33
N ARG A 80 1.28 9.74 23.41
CA ARG A 80 0.25 10.52 24.06
C ARG A 80 0.82 11.81 24.65
N LYS A 81 0.08 12.91 24.50
CA LYS A 81 0.47 14.21 25.07
C LYS A 81 0.38 14.17 26.58
N HIS A 82 1.39 14.71 27.24
CA HIS A 82 1.43 14.89 28.68
C HIS A 82 2.22 16.17 29.05
N GLU A 83 1.85 16.88 30.09
CA GLU A 83 2.47 18.15 30.45
C GLU A 83 3.95 18.01 30.86
N SER A 84 4.35 16.82 31.35
CA SER A 84 5.74 16.56 31.77
C SER A 84 6.72 16.26 30.62
N LYS A 85 6.27 16.25 29.39
CA LYS A 85 7.14 15.89 28.24
C LYS A 85 6.82 16.71 27.00
N GLU A 86 7.86 17.18 26.32
CA GLU A 86 7.76 17.86 25.03
C GLU A 86 7.81 16.89 23.85
N TYR A 87 8.54 15.78 24.00
CA TYR A 87 8.72 14.75 22.97
C TYR A 87 8.87 13.37 23.60
N VAL A 88 8.76 12.36 22.76
CA VAL A 88 9.02 10.96 23.11
C VAL A 88 10.13 10.43 22.19
N THR A 89 11.15 9.83 22.78
CA THR A 89 12.20 9.13 22.04
C THR A 89 11.83 7.67 21.88
N ILE A 90 11.82 7.20 20.63
CA ILE A 90 11.56 5.79 20.33
C ILE A 90 12.82 5.19 19.72
N ILE A 91 13.30 4.11 20.32
CA ILE A 91 14.45 3.35 19.88
C ILE A 91 13.99 1.97 19.44
N ASP A 92 14.20 1.65 18.18
CA ASP A 92 13.83 0.35 17.61
C ASP A 92 15.04 -0.37 16.99
N PHE A 93 15.23 -1.63 17.36
CA PHE A 93 16.31 -2.48 16.87
C PHE A 93 15.88 -3.24 15.62
N ILE A 94 15.78 -2.54 14.50
CA ILE A 94 15.27 -3.03 13.20
C ILE A 94 15.98 -4.31 12.72
N GLY A 95 17.24 -4.53 13.07
CA GLY A 95 18.01 -5.72 12.67
C GLY A 95 17.39 -7.07 13.07
N ASN A 96 16.45 -7.06 13.99
CA ASN A 96 15.80 -8.26 14.51
C ASN A 96 14.49 -8.63 13.77
N TYR A 97 14.02 -7.82 12.81
CA TYR A 97 12.76 -8.08 12.13
C TYR A 97 12.93 -8.97 10.90
N LYS A 98 12.03 -9.96 10.76
CA LYS A 98 11.95 -10.77 9.52
C LYS A 98 11.36 -9.99 8.36
N ASN A 99 10.43 -9.07 8.65
CA ASN A 99 9.64 -8.31 7.67
C ASN A 99 9.91 -6.81 7.77
N ASN A 100 11.17 -6.41 7.61
CA ASN A 100 11.58 -5.00 7.72
C ASN A 100 10.87 -4.07 6.72
N TYR A 101 10.31 -4.60 5.62
CA TYR A 101 9.49 -3.85 4.68
C TYR A 101 8.20 -3.27 5.28
N LEU A 102 7.74 -3.81 6.43
CA LEU A 102 6.57 -3.29 7.16
C LEU A 102 6.86 -1.98 7.89
N ILE A 103 8.12 -1.65 8.14
CA ILE A 103 8.51 -0.44 8.88
C ILE A 103 8.11 0.84 8.13
N PRO A 104 8.46 1.02 6.83
CA PRO A 104 7.97 2.17 6.07
C PRO A 104 6.44 2.25 6.06
N ILE A 105 5.75 1.14 5.85
CA ILE A 105 4.28 1.09 5.86
C ILE A 105 3.73 1.62 7.19
N ALA A 106 4.32 1.18 8.30
CA ALA A 106 3.89 1.58 9.64
C ALA A 106 4.17 3.06 9.95
N LEU A 107 5.34 3.55 9.53
CA LEU A 107 5.80 4.90 9.86
C LEU A 107 5.18 5.96 8.95
N PHE A 108 5.07 5.68 7.65
CA PHE A 108 4.59 6.65 6.65
C PHE A 108 3.12 6.44 6.30
N GLY A 109 2.52 5.30 6.68
CA GLY A 109 1.13 4.98 6.41
C GLY A 109 0.85 4.59 4.96
N ASP A 110 1.89 4.42 4.12
CA ASP A 110 1.73 4.03 2.73
C ASP A 110 1.33 2.56 2.61
N LYS A 111 0.08 2.32 2.25
CA LYS A 111 -0.47 1.00 2.00
C LYS A 111 -0.49 0.61 0.53
N SER A 112 0.15 1.40 -0.34
CA SER A 112 0.13 1.16 -1.80
C SER A 112 0.73 -0.18 -2.21
N MET A 113 1.55 -0.81 -1.36
CA MET A 113 2.39 -1.98 -1.66
C MET A 113 3.38 -1.72 -2.81
N ASN A 114 3.67 -0.46 -3.08
CA ASN A 114 4.60 -0.04 -4.12
C ASN A 114 6.02 0.09 -3.56
N LYS A 115 6.93 -0.78 -4.02
CA LYS A 115 8.32 -0.81 -3.56
C LYS A 115 9.07 0.50 -3.79
N ASP A 116 8.75 1.22 -4.85
CA ASP A 116 9.44 2.47 -5.18
C ASP A 116 8.98 3.61 -4.28
N ASN A 117 7.71 3.63 -3.88
CA ASN A 117 7.22 4.53 -2.85
C ASN A 117 7.95 4.30 -1.52
N TYR A 118 8.01 3.05 -1.05
CA TYR A 118 8.72 2.71 0.19
C TYR A 118 10.19 3.11 0.16
N ARG A 119 10.87 2.89 -0.98
CA ARG A 119 12.28 3.30 -1.15
C ARG A 119 12.45 4.81 -1.12
N ARG A 120 11.52 5.58 -1.71
CA ARG A 120 11.54 7.04 -1.72
C ARG A 120 11.35 7.59 -0.31
N GLU A 121 10.37 7.09 0.43
CA GLU A 121 10.08 7.51 1.80
C GLU A 121 11.25 7.27 2.75
N LEU A 122 11.93 6.14 2.60
CA LEU A 122 13.14 5.84 3.38
C LEU A 122 14.33 6.75 3.04
N ARG A 123 14.41 7.26 1.82
CA ARG A 123 15.49 8.19 1.42
C ARG A 123 15.23 9.60 1.93
N GLU A 124 13.98 9.99 2.03
CA GLU A 124 13.53 11.33 2.40
C GLU A 124 12.59 11.28 3.61
N PRO A 125 13.07 10.85 4.81
CA PRO A 125 12.21 10.65 5.98
C PRO A 125 11.58 11.95 6.54
N ASN A 126 11.98 13.12 6.02
CA ASN A 126 11.45 14.43 6.41
C ASN A 126 10.05 14.76 5.85
N ILE A 127 9.43 13.83 5.11
CA ILE A 127 8.08 14.00 4.54
C ILE A 127 6.97 13.89 5.62
N LEU A 128 7.31 13.44 6.83
CA LEU A 128 6.34 13.34 7.91
C LEU A 128 5.81 14.72 8.30
N LYS A 129 4.48 14.82 8.35
CA LYS A 129 3.82 16.05 8.79
C LYS A 129 4.02 16.24 10.30
N GLY A 130 4.50 17.42 10.71
CA GLY A 130 4.67 17.80 12.10
C GLY A 130 6.12 17.90 12.56
N LEU A 131 6.34 17.83 13.87
CA LEU A 131 7.66 17.94 14.53
C LEU A 131 8.36 16.58 14.70
N THR A 132 7.89 15.54 14.04
CA THR A 132 8.45 14.18 14.15
C THR A 132 9.71 14.05 13.29
N THR A 133 10.79 13.58 13.88
CA THR A 133 12.04 13.28 13.18
C THR A 133 12.29 11.78 13.22
N ILE A 134 12.61 11.19 12.08
CA ILE A 134 12.99 9.78 11.97
C ILE A 134 14.42 9.70 11.46
N ASN A 135 15.26 8.99 12.19
CA ASN A 135 16.63 8.68 11.80
C ASN A 135 16.82 7.18 11.72
N PHE A 136 17.37 6.70 10.62
CA PHE A 136 17.77 5.31 10.44
C PHE A 136 19.27 5.21 10.44
N GLU A 137 19.82 4.32 11.27
CA GLU A 137 21.21 3.89 11.12
C GLU A 137 21.42 3.24 9.75
N GLU A 138 22.57 3.44 9.11
CA GLU A 138 22.83 2.96 7.75
C GLU A 138 22.62 1.44 7.63
N VAL A 139 23.08 0.67 8.61
CA VAL A 139 22.89 -0.80 8.63
C VAL A 139 21.41 -1.16 8.66
N ALA A 140 20.60 -0.44 9.45
CA ALA A 140 19.15 -0.65 9.52
C ALA A 140 18.47 -0.30 8.19
N LYS A 141 18.88 0.81 7.58
CA LYS A 141 18.38 1.27 6.28
C LYS A 141 18.67 0.26 5.18
N GLU A 142 19.89 -0.26 5.12
CA GLU A 142 20.26 -1.31 4.17
C GLU A 142 19.42 -2.58 4.35
N GLN A 143 19.17 -3.00 5.58
CA GLN A 143 18.33 -4.16 5.86
C GLN A 143 16.87 -3.96 5.43
N ILE A 144 16.31 -2.75 5.63
CA ILE A 144 14.97 -2.42 5.15
C ILE A 144 14.94 -2.45 3.61
N PHE A 145 15.90 -1.82 2.93
CA PHE A 145 16.00 -1.86 1.47
C PHE A 145 16.11 -3.28 0.91
N LYS A 146 16.93 -4.12 1.53
CA LYS A 146 17.07 -5.54 1.19
C LYS A 146 15.76 -6.30 1.38
N SER A 147 15.07 -6.04 2.48
CA SER A 147 13.75 -6.64 2.76
C SER A 147 12.70 -6.23 1.72
N ILE A 148 12.60 -4.94 1.38
CA ILE A 148 11.69 -4.45 0.33
C ILE A 148 12.00 -5.11 -1.02
N THR A 149 13.29 -5.24 -1.37
CA THR A 149 13.71 -5.84 -2.64
C THR A 149 13.29 -7.30 -2.72
N ASN A 150 13.51 -8.06 -1.67
CA ASN A 150 13.29 -9.52 -1.63
C ASN A 150 11.84 -9.92 -1.37
N THR A 151 11.02 -9.02 -0.83
CA THR A 151 9.62 -9.34 -0.52
C THR A 151 8.78 -9.33 -1.79
N ASN A 152 7.95 -10.35 -1.96
CA ASN A 152 6.94 -10.38 -3.01
C ASN A 152 5.66 -9.71 -2.49
N LEU A 153 5.50 -8.42 -2.75
CA LEU A 153 4.32 -7.64 -2.36
C LEU A 153 3.08 -7.98 -3.19
N SER A 154 3.25 -8.58 -4.39
CA SER A 154 2.15 -9.08 -5.23
C SER A 154 1.72 -10.52 -4.86
N ASN A 155 2.09 -11.01 -3.68
CA ASN A 155 1.64 -12.31 -3.19
C ASN A 155 0.10 -12.33 -3.07
N LYS A 156 -0.52 -13.37 -3.64
CA LYS A 156 -1.98 -13.53 -3.67
C LYS A 156 -2.64 -13.50 -2.29
N VAL A 157 -1.94 -13.88 -1.23
CA VAL A 157 -2.46 -13.80 0.15
C VAL A 157 -2.63 -12.34 0.57
N LEU A 158 -1.60 -11.51 0.40
CA LEU A 158 -1.65 -10.08 0.73
C LEU A 158 -2.68 -9.33 -0.13
N LEU A 159 -2.74 -9.66 -1.43
CA LEU A 159 -3.71 -9.09 -2.35
C LEU A 159 -5.15 -9.44 -1.94
N LYS A 160 -5.38 -10.69 -1.50
CA LYS A 160 -6.69 -11.14 -1.00
C LYS A 160 -7.07 -10.41 0.28
N GLU A 161 -6.16 -10.24 1.22
CA GLU A 161 -6.41 -9.50 2.46
C GLU A 161 -6.84 -8.06 2.18
N ALA A 162 -6.11 -7.34 1.31
CA ALA A 162 -6.45 -5.98 0.91
C ALA A 162 -7.81 -5.91 0.16
N TYR A 163 -8.08 -6.90 -0.71
CA TYR A 163 -9.36 -7.01 -1.40
C TYR A 163 -10.52 -7.19 -0.41
N MET A 164 -10.39 -8.13 0.53
CA MET A 164 -11.44 -8.41 1.51
C MET A 164 -11.65 -7.25 2.49
N GLU A 165 -10.57 -6.59 2.94
CA GLU A 165 -10.67 -5.36 3.75
C GLU A 165 -11.50 -4.30 3.01
N THR A 166 -11.17 -4.04 1.75
CA THR A 166 -11.88 -3.05 0.93
C THR A 166 -13.34 -3.45 0.71
N LYS A 167 -13.61 -4.72 0.38
CA LYS A 167 -14.97 -5.25 0.21
C LYS A 167 -15.81 -5.09 1.49
N ASN A 168 -15.25 -5.46 2.64
CA ASN A 168 -15.94 -5.36 3.93
C ASN A 168 -16.28 -3.90 4.30
N ARG A 169 -15.38 -2.95 3.99
CA ARG A 169 -15.65 -1.52 4.22
C ARG A 169 -16.75 -0.96 3.33
N LEU A 170 -16.91 -1.50 2.12
CA LEU A 170 -17.87 -1.02 1.13
C LEU A 170 -19.21 -1.79 1.15
N GLY A 171 -19.24 -3.01 1.67
CA GLY A 171 -20.41 -3.90 1.61
C GLY A 171 -20.77 -4.37 0.19
N ARG A 172 -19.87 -4.24 -0.79
CA ARG A 172 -20.05 -4.64 -2.20
C ARG A 172 -18.71 -5.03 -2.82
N ILE A 173 -18.75 -5.62 -4.02
CA ILE A 173 -17.55 -5.86 -4.84
C ILE A 173 -16.84 -4.51 -5.09
N PRO A 174 -15.56 -4.38 -4.72
CA PRO A 174 -14.82 -3.14 -4.94
C PRO A 174 -14.59 -2.88 -6.44
N LYS A 175 -14.61 -1.62 -6.84
CA LYS A 175 -14.04 -1.18 -8.11
C LYS A 175 -12.54 -0.91 -7.94
N LEU A 176 -11.74 -0.97 -9.00
CA LEU A 176 -10.30 -0.64 -8.92
C LEU A 176 -10.05 0.73 -8.28
N SER A 177 -10.88 1.72 -8.61
CA SER A 177 -10.79 3.06 -8.02
C SER A 177 -11.07 3.12 -6.51
N ASP A 178 -11.76 2.15 -5.95
CA ASP A 178 -12.09 2.13 -4.51
C ASP A 178 -10.85 1.82 -3.67
N PHE A 179 -9.95 0.95 -4.15
CA PHE A 179 -8.68 0.66 -3.47
C PHE A 179 -7.84 1.92 -3.31
N TRP A 180 -7.76 2.71 -4.36
CA TRP A 180 -7.03 3.97 -4.34
C TRP A 180 -7.70 5.02 -3.45
N LYS A 181 -9.03 5.19 -3.56
CA LYS A 181 -9.78 6.15 -2.73
C LYS A 181 -9.74 5.85 -1.25
N LEU A 182 -9.69 4.56 -0.88
CA LEU A 182 -9.65 4.11 0.51
C LEU A 182 -8.23 3.88 1.03
N ASP A 183 -7.22 4.13 0.18
CA ASP A 183 -5.80 3.95 0.50
C ASP A 183 -5.49 2.55 1.06
N THR A 184 -6.07 1.51 0.42
CA THR A 184 -5.90 0.12 0.85
C THR A 184 -4.87 -0.64 0.04
N LEU A 185 -4.70 -0.28 -1.24
CA LEU A 185 -3.78 -0.93 -2.17
C LEU A 185 -3.63 -0.06 -3.43
N ASP A 186 -2.44 -0.04 -4.02
CA ASP A 186 -2.29 0.37 -5.42
C ASP A 186 -2.91 -0.71 -6.32
N PRO A 187 -4.04 -0.45 -6.98
CA PRO A 187 -4.74 -1.48 -7.75
C PRO A 187 -3.92 -2.05 -8.91
N TYR A 188 -2.87 -1.35 -9.35
CA TYR A 188 -1.99 -1.84 -10.41
C TYR A 188 -1.23 -3.12 -10.00
N ILE A 189 -0.95 -3.32 -8.72
CA ILE A 189 -0.25 -4.51 -8.19
C ILE A 189 -1.02 -5.81 -8.45
N PHE A 190 -2.35 -5.76 -8.54
CA PHE A 190 -3.12 -6.94 -8.93
C PHE A 190 -2.62 -7.54 -10.25
N PHE A 191 -2.21 -6.69 -11.19
CA PHE A 191 -1.81 -7.10 -12.53
C PHE A 191 -0.40 -7.71 -12.61
N ASP A 192 0.35 -7.73 -11.52
CA ASP A 192 1.57 -8.56 -11.41
C ASP A 192 1.22 -10.06 -11.29
N SER A 193 0.07 -10.38 -10.68
CA SER A 193 -0.34 -11.77 -10.40
C SER A 193 -1.57 -12.24 -11.20
N PHE A 194 -2.31 -11.31 -11.80
CA PHE A 194 -3.53 -11.55 -12.58
C PHE A 194 -3.46 -10.84 -13.92
N ASN A 195 -4.19 -11.35 -14.91
CA ASN A 195 -4.22 -10.72 -16.24
C ASN A 195 -5.19 -9.53 -16.29
N HIS A 196 -6.32 -9.64 -15.63
CA HIS A 196 -7.33 -8.58 -15.56
C HIS A 196 -8.11 -8.66 -14.24
N TYR A 197 -8.86 -7.61 -13.93
CA TYR A 197 -9.56 -7.49 -12.66
C TYR A 197 -10.67 -8.53 -12.46
N GLY A 198 -11.27 -9.04 -13.52
CA GLY A 198 -12.21 -10.16 -13.45
C GLY A 198 -11.60 -11.41 -12.83
N GLU A 199 -10.33 -11.73 -13.15
CA GLU A 199 -9.62 -12.86 -12.52
C GLU A 199 -9.39 -12.64 -11.02
N VAL A 200 -9.19 -11.39 -10.58
CA VAL A 200 -9.06 -11.05 -9.16
C VAL A 200 -10.35 -11.37 -8.42
N ILE A 201 -11.49 -10.92 -8.97
CA ILE A 201 -12.83 -11.18 -8.40
C ILE A 201 -13.06 -12.70 -8.34
N ASP A 202 -12.83 -13.41 -9.42
CA ASP A 202 -12.99 -14.87 -9.49
C ASP A 202 -12.16 -15.62 -8.46
N SER A 203 -10.94 -15.14 -8.21
CA SER A 203 -10.02 -15.80 -7.29
C SER A 203 -10.32 -15.53 -5.81
N PHE A 204 -10.83 -14.34 -5.49
CA PHE A 204 -10.99 -13.88 -4.11
C PHE A 204 -12.42 -13.82 -3.63
N ASP A 205 -13.36 -13.70 -4.56
CA ASP A 205 -14.77 -13.57 -4.31
C ASP A 205 -15.54 -14.76 -4.91
N LYS A 206 -16.49 -15.28 -4.16
CA LYS A 206 -17.39 -16.32 -4.62
C LYS A 206 -18.77 -15.76 -5.01
N ASP A 207 -18.84 -14.45 -5.19
CA ASP A 207 -20.08 -13.77 -5.53
C ASP A 207 -20.37 -13.95 -7.03
N ASP A 208 -21.42 -14.72 -7.34
CA ASP A 208 -21.84 -15.01 -8.71
C ASP A 208 -22.53 -13.82 -9.40
N SER A 209 -22.63 -12.65 -8.73
CA SER A 209 -23.22 -11.43 -9.32
C SER A 209 -22.33 -10.79 -10.39
N PHE A 210 -21.04 -11.18 -10.46
CA PHE A 210 -20.13 -10.67 -11.48
C PHE A 210 -20.29 -11.44 -12.79
N VAL A 211 -20.77 -10.75 -13.82
CA VAL A 211 -20.97 -11.32 -15.16
C VAL A 211 -19.60 -11.52 -15.84
N LYS A 212 -19.27 -12.78 -16.13
CA LYS A 212 -18.06 -13.15 -16.88
C LYS A 212 -18.35 -13.13 -18.38
N ILE A 213 -17.59 -12.31 -19.10
CA ILE A 213 -17.61 -12.29 -20.56
C ILE A 213 -16.26 -12.80 -21.04
N SER A 214 -16.12 -14.14 -21.17
CA SER A 214 -14.87 -14.80 -21.56
C SER A 214 -14.28 -14.29 -22.88
N GLU A 215 -15.15 -13.86 -23.79
CA GLU A 215 -14.77 -13.30 -25.09
C GLU A 215 -13.99 -11.98 -24.99
N LEU A 216 -14.12 -11.25 -23.86
CA LEU A 216 -13.42 -10.00 -23.63
C LEU A 216 -12.13 -10.16 -22.84
N ASN A 217 -11.76 -11.37 -22.39
CA ASN A 217 -10.60 -11.57 -21.52
C ASN A 217 -9.30 -11.02 -22.13
N GLY A 218 -9.08 -11.20 -23.41
CA GLY A 218 -7.91 -10.64 -24.11
C GLY A 218 -7.88 -9.12 -24.08
N PHE A 219 -9.00 -8.48 -24.39
CA PHE A 219 -9.13 -7.02 -24.34
C PHE A 219 -9.00 -6.48 -22.91
N LEU A 220 -9.63 -7.12 -21.93
CA LEU A 220 -9.48 -6.74 -20.52
C LEU A 220 -8.03 -6.89 -20.04
N THR A 221 -7.33 -7.94 -20.51
CA THR A 221 -5.90 -8.12 -20.24
C THR A 221 -5.08 -6.96 -20.82
N PHE A 222 -5.36 -6.56 -22.06
CA PHE A 222 -4.72 -5.40 -22.69
C PHE A 222 -4.97 -4.11 -21.89
N LEU A 223 -6.22 -3.83 -21.52
CA LEU A 223 -6.56 -2.65 -20.72
C LEU A 223 -5.80 -2.62 -19.38
N CYS A 224 -5.77 -3.75 -18.68
CA CYS A 224 -5.17 -3.84 -17.36
C CYS A 224 -3.64 -3.84 -17.39
N LYS A 225 -3.01 -4.50 -18.35
CA LYS A 225 -1.55 -4.60 -18.43
C LYS A 225 -0.91 -3.38 -19.09
N GLU A 226 -1.55 -2.80 -20.11
CA GLU A 226 -0.93 -1.79 -20.96
C GLU A 226 -1.41 -0.37 -20.68
N LEU A 227 -2.69 -0.20 -20.29
CA LEU A 227 -3.31 1.11 -20.13
C LEU A 227 -3.56 1.54 -18.68
N SER A 228 -3.70 0.61 -17.74
CA SER A 228 -4.05 0.93 -16.35
C SER A 228 -3.00 1.76 -15.62
N ASN A 229 -1.75 1.77 -16.09
CA ASN A 229 -0.66 2.59 -15.54
C ASN A 229 -0.82 4.10 -15.80
N GLY A 230 -1.84 4.53 -16.56
CA GLY A 230 -2.17 5.92 -16.84
C GLY A 230 -1.17 6.69 -17.73
N LYS A 231 -0.16 6.03 -18.29
CA LYS A 231 0.85 6.68 -19.14
C LYS A 231 0.30 7.14 -20.49
N ARG A 232 -0.71 6.43 -21.00
CA ARG A 232 -1.36 6.70 -22.28
C ARG A 232 -2.75 7.31 -22.09
N LYS A 233 -2.79 8.54 -21.57
CA LYS A 233 -4.05 9.24 -21.26
C LYS A 233 -4.96 9.42 -22.48
N ALA A 234 -4.41 9.78 -23.63
CA ALA A 234 -5.19 10.00 -24.85
C ALA A 234 -5.90 8.71 -25.32
N ASP A 235 -5.25 7.55 -25.20
CA ASP A 235 -5.85 6.24 -25.51
C ASP A 235 -7.02 5.93 -24.57
N LEU A 236 -6.87 6.18 -23.26
CA LEU A 236 -7.92 5.99 -22.26
C LEU A 236 -9.13 6.90 -22.51
N TYR A 237 -8.89 8.16 -22.86
CA TYR A 237 -9.97 9.09 -23.21
C TYR A 237 -10.71 8.65 -24.47
N LEU A 238 -9.97 8.21 -25.50
CA LEU A 238 -10.62 7.68 -26.71
C LEU A 238 -11.50 6.48 -26.39
N LEU A 239 -11.00 5.51 -25.61
CA LEU A 239 -11.79 4.36 -25.18
C LEU A 239 -13.02 4.76 -24.38
N LYS A 240 -12.89 5.73 -23.47
CA LYS A 240 -14.02 6.27 -22.71
C LYS A 240 -15.10 6.84 -23.64
N PHE A 241 -14.71 7.66 -24.63
CA PHE A 241 -15.65 8.20 -25.62
C PHE A 241 -16.36 7.10 -26.41
N LEU A 242 -15.63 6.07 -26.82
CA LEU A 242 -16.20 4.96 -27.58
C LEU A 242 -17.21 4.15 -26.75
N LEU A 243 -16.95 3.99 -25.45
CA LEU A 243 -17.90 3.35 -24.52
C LEU A 243 -19.17 4.19 -24.31
N GLU A 244 -19.06 5.51 -24.35
CA GLU A 244 -20.19 6.41 -24.11
C GLU A 244 -21.01 6.70 -25.40
N LYS A 245 -20.34 6.77 -26.56
CA LYS A 245 -20.92 7.27 -27.81
C LYS A 245 -20.89 6.27 -28.97
N GLU A 246 -20.30 5.08 -28.75
CA GLU A 246 -20.08 4.03 -29.74
C GLU A 246 -19.20 4.43 -30.92
N LYS A 247 -19.14 5.70 -31.27
CA LYS A 247 -18.30 6.27 -32.33
C LYS A 247 -17.92 7.70 -32.04
N ILE A 248 -16.77 8.13 -32.57
CA ILE A 248 -16.31 9.53 -32.53
C ILE A 248 -15.64 9.87 -33.84
N SER A 249 -15.84 11.10 -34.34
CA SER A 249 -15.11 11.58 -35.51
C SER A 249 -13.68 11.97 -35.12
N ARG A 250 -12.77 11.88 -36.11
CA ARG A 250 -11.39 12.33 -35.92
C ARG A 250 -11.32 13.79 -35.46
N SER A 251 -12.10 14.68 -36.11
CA SER A 251 -12.14 16.10 -35.79
C SER A 251 -12.61 16.41 -34.37
N ASP A 252 -13.60 15.66 -33.87
CA ASP A 252 -14.10 15.82 -32.50
C ASP A 252 -13.09 15.36 -31.50
N PHE A 253 -12.39 14.25 -31.80
CA PHE A 253 -11.34 13.75 -30.92
C PHE A 253 -10.12 14.68 -30.90
N GLU A 254 -9.68 15.21 -32.05
CA GLU A 254 -8.61 16.21 -32.12
C GLU A 254 -8.94 17.48 -31.33
N LYS A 255 -10.17 17.96 -31.41
CA LYS A 255 -10.65 19.08 -30.61
C LYS A 255 -10.55 18.81 -29.11
N PHE A 256 -11.05 17.67 -28.69
CA PHE A 256 -11.00 17.23 -27.28
C PHE A 256 -9.56 17.10 -26.77
N VAL A 257 -8.66 16.44 -27.53
CA VAL A 257 -7.26 16.26 -27.16
C VAL A 257 -6.53 17.61 -27.00
N LYS A 258 -6.91 18.61 -27.80
CA LYS A 258 -6.41 19.99 -27.66
C LYS A 258 -6.94 20.67 -26.39
N GLU A 259 -8.23 20.53 -26.10
CA GLU A 259 -8.85 21.10 -24.90
C GLU A 259 -8.25 20.54 -23.62
N GLU A 260 -7.89 19.25 -23.60
CA GLU A 260 -7.25 18.56 -22.48
C GLU A 260 -5.71 18.74 -22.44
N ASN A 261 -5.11 19.56 -23.29
CA ASN A 261 -3.67 19.81 -23.41
C ASN A 261 -2.83 18.52 -23.61
N LEU A 262 -3.38 17.51 -24.28
CA LEU A 262 -2.69 16.24 -24.55
C LEU A 262 -1.83 16.28 -25.82
N GLY A 263 -1.83 17.39 -26.54
CA GLY A 263 -1.22 17.55 -27.85
C GLY A 263 -2.07 16.86 -28.95
N ALA A 264 -2.28 17.51 -30.09
CA ALA A 264 -3.02 16.94 -31.22
C ALA A 264 -2.14 16.93 -32.46
N SER A 265 -1.17 16.01 -32.48
CA SER A 265 -0.34 15.80 -33.66
C SER A 265 -0.77 14.55 -34.43
N ASN A 266 -0.43 14.50 -35.71
CA ASN A 266 -0.67 13.29 -36.54
C ASN A 266 0.09 12.10 -36.00
N GLU A 267 1.28 12.31 -35.41
CA GLU A 267 2.07 11.28 -34.76
C GLU A 267 1.35 10.70 -33.54
N LEU A 268 0.71 11.53 -32.72
CA LEU A 268 -0.09 11.07 -31.58
C LEU A 268 -1.25 10.19 -32.06
N LEU A 269 -2.01 10.66 -33.05
CA LEU A 269 -3.15 9.90 -33.59
C LEU A 269 -2.71 8.57 -34.18
N LYS A 270 -1.62 8.54 -34.93
CA LYS A 270 -1.03 7.31 -35.46
C LYS A 270 -0.52 6.38 -34.36
N SER A 271 0.06 6.94 -33.30
CA SER A 271 0.48 6.17 -32.12
C SER A 271 -0.71 5.50 -31.41
N ILE A 272 -1.81 6.23 -31.24
CA ILE A 272 -3.05 5.69 -30.64
C ILE A 272 -3.60 4.56 -31.51
N GLU A 273 -3.68 4.77 -32.83
CA GLU A 273 -4.14 3.75 -33.78
C GLU A 273 -3.31 2.49 -33.67
N ASN A 274 -1.99 2.60 -33.82
CA ASN A 274 -1.09 1.44 -33.76
C ASN A 274 -1.17 0.69 -32.43
N PHE A 275 -1.39 1.39 -31.34
CA PHE A 275 -1.47 0.80 -30.01
C PHE A 275 -2.80 0.08 -29.79
N LEU A 276 -3.92 0.71 -30.08
CA LEU A 276 -5.25 0.16 -29.87
C LEU A 276 -5.62 -0.94 -30.90
N THR A 277 -5.00 -0.94 -32.09
CA THR A 277 -5.12 -2.02 -33.09
C THR A 277 -4.15 -3.15 -32.86
N TYR A 278 -3.32 -3.07 -31.81
CA TYR A 278 -2.26 -4.01 -31.50
C TYR A 278 -1.10 -4.07 -32.50
N SER A 279 -1.10 -3.21 -33.52
CA SER A 279 -0.05 -3.16 -34.55
C SER A 279 1.32 -2.80 -33.97
N PHE A 280 1.35 -2.16 -32.79
CA PHE A 280 2.55 -1.86 -32.05
C PHE A 280 3.22 -3.09 -31.43
N PHE A 281 2.44 -4.15 -31.14
CA PHE A 281 2.90 -5.32 -30.42
C PHE A 281 3.41 -6.43 -31.36
N VAL A 282 4.29 -7.28 -30.83
CA VAL A 282 4.73 -8.49 -31.54
C VAL A 282 3.59 -9.50 -31.63
N LYS A 283 3.63 -10.40 -32.64
CA LYS A 283 2.54 -11.38 -32.88
C LYS A 283 2.08 -12.14 -31.63
N ARG A 284 3.02 -12.61 -30.81
CA ARG A 284 2.69 -13.32 -29.56
C ARG A 284 1.80 -12.51 -28.62
N ASP A 285 2.06 -11.22 -28.49
CA ASP A 285 1.29 -10.35 -27.59
C ASP A 285 -0.04 -9.95 -28.25
N GLN A 286 -0.07 -9.81 -29.58
CA GLN A 286 -1.33 -9.64 -30.34
C GLN A 286 -2.27 -10.85 -30.13
N GLU A 287 -1.75 -12.07 -30.17
CA GLU A 287 -2.52 -13.29 -29.89
C GLU A 287 -3.03 -13.34 -28.47
N LYS A 288 -2.23 -12.88 -27.51
CA LYS A 288 -2.60 -12.80 -26.10
C LYS A 288 -3.76 -11.84 -25.85
N TYR A 289 -3.79 -10.71 -26.54
CA TYR A 289 -4.85 -9.70 -26.40
C TYR A 289 -6.09 -10.01 -27.22
N GLY A 290 -6.02 -11.00 -28.08
CA GLY A 290 -7.08 -11.41 -28.99
C GLY A 290 -7.01 -10.72 -30.35
N VAL A 291 -7.58 -11.36 -31.36
CA VAL A 291 -7.63 -10.77 -32.71
C VAL A 291 -8.47 -9.49 -32.65
N SER A 292 -7.92 -8.42 -33.19
CA SER A 292 -8.48 -7.06 -33.21
C SER A 292 -9.84 -6.91 -33.93
N SER A 293 -10.58 -8.00 -34.13
CA SER A 293 -11.86 -8.01 -34.86
C SER A 293 -12.98 -7.22 -34.20
N ARG A 294 -12.76 -6.68 -32.98
CA ARG A 294 -13.79 -5.95 -32.23
C ARG A 294 -13.50 -4.47 -31.99
N ILE A 295 -12.24 -4.05 -32.15
CA ILE A 295 -11.91 -2.62 -32.23
C ILE A 295 -11.54 -2.33 -33.67
N ILE A 296 -12.52 -2.02 -34.50
CA ILE A 296 -12.29 -1.71 -35.90
C ILE A 296 -12.11 -0.21 -36.02
N PHE A 297 -10.86 0.21 -36.19
CA PHE A 297 -10.55 1.55 -36.67
C PHE A 297 -10.71 1.56 -38.20
N ILE A 298 -11.91 1.77 -38.66
CA ILE A 298 -12.14 1.98 -40.09
C ILE A 298 -11.92 3.45 -40.37
N ASN A 299 -10.76 3.79 -40.92
CA ASN A 299 -10.37 5.17 -41.21
C ASN A 299 -10.55 6.08 -40.00
N PHE A 300 -9.54 6.77 -39.56
CA PHE A 300 -9.60 7.71 -38.44
C PHE A 300 -10.70 8.80 -38.55
N HIS A 301 -11.60 8.65 -39.49
CA HIS A 301 -12.83 9.43 -39.59
C HIS A 301 -13.97 8.89 -38.72
N HIS A 302 -13.98 7.59 -38.48
CA HIS A 302 -14.96 6.93 -37.58
C HIS A 302 -14.34 5.77 -36.86
N ILE A 303 -14.44 5.75 -35.54
CA ILE A 303 -14.03 4.65 -34.67
C ILE A 303 -15.30 3.97 -34.20
N LEU A 304 -15.39 2.67 -34.43
CA LEU A 304 -16.53 1.83 -34.05
C LEU A 304 -16.06 0.77 -33.05
N LEU A 305 -16.70 0.69 -31.92
CA LEU A 305 -16.64 -0.49 -31.06
C LEU A 305 -17.82 -1.39 -31.41
N ASN A 306 -17.55 -2.57 -31.95
CA ASN A 306 -18.54 -3.64 -32.02
C ASN A 306 -18.43 -4.48 -30.75
N PHE A 307 -19.40 -4.36 -29.86
CA PHE A 307 -19.62 -5.25 -28.73
C PHE A 307 -20.44 -6.47 -29.15
#